data_e7056c32a200c970a100a313182658ac
#
_entry.id   e7056c32a200c970a100a313182658ac
#
_cell.length_a   1.000
_cell.length_b   1.000
_cell.length_c   1.000
_cell.angle_alpha   90.00
_cell.angle_beta   90.00
_cell.angle_gamma   90.00
#
_symmetry.space_group_name_H-M   'P 1'
#
loop_
_entity.id
_entity.type
_entity.pdbx_description
1 polymer ?
#
loop_
_entity_poly.entity_id
_entity_poly.type
_entity_poly.pdbx_seq_one_letter_code
_entity_poly.pdbx_strand_id
1 'polypeptide(L)'
;VSVLNIEIVGVSPHNKGALLMLEAIRERFSQHLPGARFAVPFTWPTDKRMHYGLYSTYPRDRGGFDKSRLCELVPRGFRQGVGFMAPSDIDVVLDASGFAYGDYWGLQKLQRRLVAVATNWKTDRNTFVVLPQALGPFKEPGMASAFEKVLGKADLICVRDKTSMQHVQGLAADKHNVRLRPDFTNLLHPELPERLREVQGAVLLIPNEKMVGQDQARRNTYLAFLRCAAAQLGATGRRLALLVHEGDGDRRLAVELNAMLPQPIEVLDEPSPLVTKAIIGVAHATVSSRFHGLISALAAAVPSVACGWTHKYQEVMADYGCIHLNIDLANQAAWQPTLQRLMAAAQHAEARRQLASAAADQRSLSEAMWAEVFALLRRRHPEAA
;
A
#
# COMPACT_ATOMS: atom_id res chain seq x y z
N VAL A 1 13.54 -10.51 -28.36
CA VAL A 1 12.85 -9.64 -27.38
C VAL A 1 13.78 -9.50 -26.20
N SER A 2 14.23 -8.29 -25.88
CA SER A 2 15.04 -8.03 -24.70
C SER A 2 14.17 -8.12 -23.45
N VAL A 3 14.71 -8.64 -22.35
CA VAL A 3 13.99 -8.78 -21.09
C VAL A 3 14.19 -7.52 -20.26
N LEU A 4 13.10 -6.88 -19.82
CA LEU A 4 13.16 -5.75 -18.91
C LEU A 4 13.54 -6.16 -17.49
N ASN A 5 14.54 -5.51 -16.94
CA ASN A 5 14.94 -5.65 -15.54
C ASN A 5 14.39 -4.47 -14.74
N ILE A 6 13.56 -4.75 -13.77
CA ILE A 6 12.77 -3.77 -13.04
C ILE A 6 13.13 -3.82 -11.56
N GLU A 7 13.65 -2.73 -11.03
CA GLU A 7 13.84 -2.60 -9.59
C GLU A 7 12.58 -2.04 -8.93
N ILE A 8 12.06 -2.73 -7.92
CA ILE A 8 10.94 -2.26 -7.12
C ILE A 8 11.47 -1.70 -5.80
N VAL A 9 11.32 -0.40 -5.61
CA VAL A 9 11.73 0.33 -4.42
C VAL A 9 10.55 0.52 -3.48
N GLY A 10 10.79 0.52 -2.18
CA GLY A 10 9.79 0.89 -1.17
C GLY A 10 8.94 -0.25 -0.64
N VAL A 11 8.89 -1.40 -1.30
CA VAL A 11 8.23 -2.60 -0.78
C VAL A 11 9.02 -3.25 0.36
N SER A 12 8.32 -3.97 1.24
CA SER A 12 8.92 -4.63 2.40
C SER A 12 8.38 -6.06 2.56
N PRO A 13 9.24 -7.06 2.86
CA PRO A 13 8.82 -8.44 3.03
C PRO A 13 8.01 -8.69 4.30
N HIS A 14 8.00 -7.72 5.23
CA HIS A 14 7.35 -7.82 6.54
C HIS A 14 6.03 -7.04 6.61
N ASN A 15 5.62 -6.38 5.52
CA ASN A 15 4.41 -5.58 5.47
C ASN A 15 3.46 -6.12 4.39
N LYS A 16 2.33 -6.71 4.81
CA LYS A 16 1.36 -7.30 3.86
C LYS A 16 0.82 -6.29 2.86
N GLY A 17 0.64 -5.01 3.25
CA GLY A 17 0.22 -3.97 2.33
C GLY A 17 1.26 -3.69 1.24
N ALA A 18 2.56 -3.67 1.61
CA ALA A 18 3.64 -3.54 0.63
C ALA A 18 3.77 -4.79 -0.25
N LEU A 19 3.50 -5.98 0.30
CA LEU A 19 3.44 -7.21 -0.48
C LEU A 19 2.25 -7.23 -1.45
N LEU A 20 1.09 -6.67 -1.08
CA LEU A 20 -0.02 -6.48 -2.02
C LEU A 20 0.37 -5.56 -3.19
N MET A 21 1.15 -4.50 -2.94
CA MET A 21 1.66 -3.66 -4.02
C MET A 21 2.61 -4.44 -4.94
N LEU A 22 3.49 -5.27 -4.38
CA LEU A 22 4.37 -6.16 -5.16
C LEU A 22 3.55 -7.14 -6.02
N GLU A 23 2.54 -7.78 -5.45
CA GLU A 23 1.68 -8.71 -6.18
C GLU A 23 0.90 -8.02 -7.30
N ALA A 24 0.37 -6.82 -7.06
CA ALA A 24 -0.30 -6.05 -8.09
C ALA A 24 0.65 -5.68 -9.25
N ILE A 25 1.89 -5.29 -8.96
CA ILE A 25 2.90 -5.03 -9.99
C ILE A 25 3.17 -6.32 -10.79
N ARG A 26 3.43 -7.43 -10.11
CA ARG A 26 3.74 -8.71 -10.78
C ARG A 26 2.60 -9.20 -11.65
N GLU A 27 1.36 -9.13 -11.16
CA GLU A 27 0.17 -9.52 -11.92
C GLU A 27 0.03 -8.68 -13.20
N ARG A 28 0.16 -7.36 -13.10
CA ARG A 28 0.04 -6.46 -14.27
C ARG A 28 1.16 -6.69 -15.29
N PHE A 29 2.38 -6.88 -14.84
CA PHE A 29 3.48 -7.17 -15.76
C PHE A 29 3.37 -8.55 -16.39
N SER A 30 2.87 -9.56 -15.70
CA SER A 30 2.63 -10.89 -16.30
C SER A 30 1.63 -10.83 -17.44
N GLN A 31 0.66 -9.91 -17.38
CA GLN A 31 -0.35 -9.71 -18.41
C GLN A 31 0.14 -8.90 -19.62
N HIS A 32 1.03 -7.92 -19.41
CA HIS A 32 1.40 -6.93 -20.41
C HIS A 32 2.83 -7.03 -20.93
N LEU A 33 3.76 -7.55 -20.13
CA LEU A 33 5.18 -7.74 -20.43
C LEU A 33 5.69 -9.04 -19.78
N PRO A 34 5.16 -10.21 -20.21
CA PRO A 34 5.55 -11.50 -19.67
C PRO A 34 7.05 -11.73 -19.92
N GLY A 35 7.81 -12.01 -18.90
CA GLY A 35 9.27 -12.16 -18.99
C GLY A 35 10.05 -11.04 -18.30
N ALA A 36 9.39 -9.95 -17.87
CA ALA A 36 10.02 -8.92 -17.04
C ALA A 36 10.60 -9.55 -15.77
N ARG A 37 11.80 -9.14 -15.39
CA ARG A 37 12.51 -9.61 -14.18
C ARG A 37 12.47 -8.53 -13.13
N PHE A 38 12.15 -8.92 -11.90
CA PHE A 38 12.03 -7.99 -10.78
C PHE A 38 13.18 -8.13 -9.81
N ALA A 39 13.64 -7.01 -9.29
CA ALA A 39 14.69 -6.94 -8.29
C ALA A 39 14.25 -6.08 -7.09
N VAL A 40 14.71 -6.46 -5.91
CA VAL A 40 14.49 -5.75 -4.65
C VAL A 40 15.82 -5.61 -3.91
N PRO A 41 15.94 -4.73 -2.90
CA PRO A 41 17.17 -4.63 -2.11
C PRO A 41 17.62 -5.98 -1.54
N PHE A 42 18.92 -6.23 -1.54
CA PHE A 42 19.52 -7.49 -1.03
C PHE A 42 19.20 -7.75 0.45
N THR A 43 18.77 -6.72 1.18
CA THR A 43 18.34 -6.83 2.59
C THR A 43 17.05 -7.64 2.77
N TRP A 44 16.36 -7.98 1.69
CA TRP A 44 15.24 -8.92 1.75
C TRP A 44 15.73 -10.33 2.09
N PRO A 45 15.03 -11.07 2.97
CA PRO A 45 15.33 -12.47 3.25
C PRO A 45 15.37 -13.31 1.97
N THR A 46 16.34 -14.23 1.88
CA THR A 46 16.55 -15.03 0.67
C THR A 46 15.34 -15.90 0.34
N ASP A 47 14.72 -16.52 1.35
CA ASP A 47 13.50 -17.33 1.20
C ASP A 47 12.36 -16.52 0.58
N LYS A 48 12.15 -15.27 1.01
CA LYS A 48 11.15 -14.37 0.45
C LYS A 48 11.47 -13.98 -1.00
N ARG A 49 12.74 -13.67 -1.30
CA ARG A 49 13.14 -13.38 -2.68
C ARG A 49 12.91 -14.56 -3.60
N MET A 50 13.28 -15.75 -3.15
CA MET A 50 13.06 -16.99 -3.93
C MET A 50 11.58 -17.27 -4.13
N HIS A 51 10.76 -17.12 -3.08
CA HIS A 51 9.31 -17.31 -3.16
C HIS A 51 8.66 -16.42 -4.24
N TYR A 52 9.09 -15.16 -4.33
CA TYR A 52 8.58 -14.21 -5.32
C TYR A 52 9.36 -14.21 -6.65
N GLY A 53 10.40 -15.01 -6.82
CA GLY A 53 11.24 -15.03 -8.02
C GLY A 53 12.00 -13.71 -8.26
N LEU A 54 12.49 -13.08 -7.18
CA LEU A 54 13.10 -11.75 -7.23
C LEU A 54 14.63 -11.83 -7.22
N TYR A 55 15.24 -11.00 -8.05
CA TYR A 55 16.66 -10.70 -8.00
C TYR A 55 17.00 -9.75 -6.84
N SER A 56 18.27 -9.67 -6.47
CA SER A 56 18.78 -8.71 -5.49
C SER A 56 19.40 -7.50 -6.17
N THR A 57 19.23 -6.31 -5.57
CA THR A 57 20.03 -5.12 -5.89
C THR A 57 20.73 -4.60 -4.64
N TYR A 58 21.83 -3.90 -4.82
CA TYR A 58 22.44 -3.12 -3.75
C TYR A 58 21.77 -1.74 -3.70
N PRO A 59 21.32 -1.26 -2.52
CA PRO A 59 20.73 0.07 -2.40
C PRO A 59 21.70 1.15 -2.89
N ARG A 60 21.18 2.09 -3.68
CA ARG A 60 21.96 3.23 -4.16
C ARG A 60 22.33 4.14 -2.98
N ASP A 61 23.62 4.52 -2.91
CA ASP A 61 24.11 5.39 -1.85
C ASP A 61 24.11 6.85 -2.33
N ARG A 62 24.17 7.76 -1.35
CA ARG A 62 24.16 9.18 -1.53
C ARG A 62 25.54 9.76 -1.36
N GLY A 63 26.13 10.27 -2.20
CA GLY A 63 27.36 11.03 -2.03
C GLY A 63 28.51 10.39 -2.77
N GLY A 64 29.32 11.15 -3.35
CA GLY A 64 30.53 10.99 -4.12
C GLY A 64 30.76 9.63 -4.81
N PHE A 65 30.75 8.55 -4.06
CA PHE A 65 30.95 7.20 -4.58
C PHE A 65 29.77 6.30 -4.27
N ASP A 66 29.02 5.93 -5.30
CA ASP A 66 27.91 4.98 -5.18
C ASP A 66 28.46 3.54 -5.10
N LYS A 67 28.48 2.98 -3.91
CA LYS A 67 28.97 1.62 -3.66
C LYS A 67 28.24 0.55 -4.44
N SER A 68 27.00 0.83 -4.90
CA SER A 68 26.25 -0.11 -5.74
C SER A 68 26.96 -0.38 -7.08
N ARG A 69 27.78 0.56 -7.55
CA ARG A 69 28.59 0.39 -8.78
C ARG A 69 29.75 -0.59 -8.63
N LEU A 70 30.20 -0.88 -7.41
CA LEU A 70 31.20 -1.94 -7.19
C LEU A 70 30.72 -3.30 -7.69
N CYS A 71 29.41 -3.52 -7.69
CA CYS A 71 28.82 -4.74 -8.23
C CYS A 71 29.05 -4.89 -9.75
N GLU A 72 29.31 -3.80 -10.45
CA GLU A 72 29.58 -3.80 -11.89
C GLU A 72 30.95 -4.41 -12.24
N LEU A 73 31.87 -4.50 -11.27
CA LEU A 73 33.16 -5.18 -11.43
C LEU A 73 33.01 -6.70 -11.60
N VAL A 74 31.87 -7.27 -11.15
CA VAL A 74 31.58 -8.68 -11.34
C VAL A 74 30.92 -8.88 -12.71
N PRO A 75 31.39 -9.88 -13.53
CA PRO A 75 30.81 -10.10 -14.86
C PRO A 75 29.30 -10.33 -14.80
N ARG A 76 28.56 -9.71 -15.74
CA ARG A 76 27.08 -9.73 -15.76
C ARG A 76 26.48 -11.13 -15.68
N GLY A 77 27.01 -12.06 -16.47
CA GLY A 77 26.51 -13.46 -16.47
C GLY A 77 26.63 -14.14 -15.11
N PHE A 78 27.75 -13.91 -14.42
CA PHE A 78 27.95 -14.49 -13.09
C PHE A 78 27.00 -13.89 -12.06
N ARG A 79 26.93 -12.56 -11.96
CA ARG A 79 26.05 -11.92 -10.96
C ARG A 79 24.57 -12.23 -11.18
N GLN A 80 24.12 -12.27 -12.43
CA GLN A 80 22.74 -12.67 -12.74
C GLN A 80 22.49 -14.15 -12.46
N GLY A 81 23.47 -15.01 -12.68
CA GLY A 81 23.40 -16.43 -12.32
C GLY A 81 23.22 -16.69 -10.83
N VAL A 82 23.73 -15.79 -9.97
CA VAL A 82 23.53 -15.84 -8.51
C VAL A 82 22.35 -14.98 -8.05
N GLY A 83 21.50 -14.51 -8.96
CA GLY A 83 20.29 -13.75 -8.65
C GLY A 83 20.55 -12.30 -8.24
N PHE A 84 21.61 -11.66 -8.79
CA PHE A 84 21.98 -10.29 -8.46
C PHE A 84 22.00 -9.38 -9.71
N MET A 85 21.50 -8.14 -9.57
CA MET A 85 21.53 -7.10 -10.61
C MET A 85 22.31 -5.88 -10.11
N ALA A 86 23.22 -5.36 -10.93
CA ALA A 86 23.87 -4.08 -10.71
C ALA A 86 23.03 -2.93 -11.25
N PRO A 87 23.29 -1.68 -10.86
CA PRO A 87 22.53 -0.50 -11.36
C PRO A 87 22.47 -0.40 -12.88
N SER A 88 23.53 -0.79 -13.57
CA SER A 88 23.61 -0.81 -15.05
C SER A 88 22.76 -1.91 -15.71
N ASP A 89 22.32 -2.90 -14.96
CA ASP A 89 21.42 -3.96 -15.45
C ASP A 89 19.94 -3.55 -15.38
N ILE A 90 19.61 -2.49 -14.64
CA ILE A 90 18.24 -2.06 -14.38
C ILE A 90 17.76 -1.10 -15.46
N ASP A 91 16.68 -1.44 -16.12
CA ASP A 91 16.04 -0.64 -17.17
C ASP A 91 14.96 0.28 -16.59
N VAL A 92 14.26 -0.17 -15.55
CA VAL A 92 13.12 0.51 -14.94
C VAL A 92 13.23 0.52 -13.43
N VAL A 93 12.97 1.67 -12.80
CA VAL A 93 12.73 1.76 -11.35
C VAL A 93 11.27 2.14 -11.11
N LEU A 94 10.57 1.30 -10.34
CA LEU A 94 9.24 1.56 -9.84
C LEU A 94 9.30 1.80 -8.33
N ASP A 95 8.95 3.00 -7.88
CA ASP A 95 8.78 3.24 -6.45
C ASP A 95 7.34 2.91 -6.02
N ALA A 96 7.20 1.93 -5.13
CA ALA A 96 5.95 1.44 -4.58
C ALA A 96 5.92 1.61 -3.06
N SER A 97 6.40 2.74 -2.54
CA SER A 97 6.48 2.99 -1.10
C SER A 97 5.13 3.26 -0.42
N GLY A 98 4.13 3.69 -1.18
CA GLY A 98 2.76 3.96 -0.74
C GLY A 98 2.61 5.18 0.19
N PHE A 99 3.41 5.31 1.23
CA PHE A 99 3.48 6.48 2.12
C PHE A 99 4.86 6.53 2.79
N ALA A 100 5.80 7.21 2.19
CA ALA A 100 7.18 7.22 2.67
C ALA A 100 7.91 8.57 2.51
N TYR A 101 7.27 9.60 1.94
CA TYR A 101 7.93 10.86 1.58
C TYR A 101 7.11 12.07 2.03
N GLY A 102 7.70 12.86 2.91
CA GLY A 102 7.14 14.03 3.57
C GLY A 102 7.78 14.20 4.94
N ASP A 103 7.45 15.29 5.64
CA ASP A 103 8.07 15.69 6.91
C ASP A 103 8.02 14.59 7.99
N TYR A 104 6.93 13.80 8.03
CA TYR A 104 6.80 12.68 8.97
C TYR A 104 7.91 11.63 8.83
N TRP A 105 8.46 11.45 7.63
CA TRP A 105 9.46 10.42 7.32
C TRP A 105 10.88 10.94 7.28
N GLY A 106 11.03 12.28 7.26
CA GLY A 106 12.29 13.00 7.22
C GLY A 106 13.00 13.01 5.88
N LEU A 107 13.78 14.07 5.67
CA LEU A 107 14.54 14.34 4.45
C LEU A 107 15.46 13.18 4.04
N GLN A 108 16.09 12.52 5.02
CA GLN A 108 17.05 11.45 4.73
C GLN A 108 16.44 10.28 3.96
N LYS A 109 15.18 9.92 4.25
CA LYS A 109 14.49 8.83 3.56
C LYS A 109 14.18 9.19 2.10
N LEU A 110 13.66 10.39 1.85
CA LEU A 110 13.43 10.91 0.50
C LEU A 110 14.71 10.89 -0.32
N GLN A 111 15.77 11.40 0.26
CA GLN A 111 17.06 11.52 -0.40
C GLN A 111 17.63 10.12 -0.73
N ARG A 112 17.62 9.14 0.17
CA ARG A 112 18.18 7.80 -0.05
C ARG A 112 17.41 6.98 -1.09
N ARG A 113 16.14 7.23 -1.23
CA ARG A 113 15.29 6.45 -2.15
C ARG A 113 15.09 7.18 -3.48
N LEU A 114 14.31 8.27 -3.48
CA LEU A 114 13.91 8.91 -4.73
C LEU A 114 14.99 9.82 -5.32
N VAL A 115 15.62 10.66 -4.48
CA VAL A 115 16.66 11.59 -5.00
C VAL A 115 17.87 10.82 -5.52
N ALA A 116 18.30 9.76 -4.83
CA ALA A 116 19.40 8.92 -5.29
C ALA A 116 19.09 8.27 -6.66
N VAL A 117 17.88 7.81 -6.88
CA VAL A 117 17.45 7.32 -8.20
C VAL A 117 17.47 8.43 -9.22
N ALA A 118 16.88 9.59 -8.93
CA ALA A 118 16.77 10.71 -9.85
C ALA A 118 18.13 11.29 -10.27
N THR A 119 19.10 11.35 -9.34
CA THR A 119 20.39 12.03 -9.58
C THR A 119 21.51 11.10 -9.97
N ASN A 120 21.55 9.87 -9.47
CA ASN A 120 22.70 8.98 -9.65
C ASN A 120 22.45 7.87 -10.69
N TRP A 121 21.19 7.57 -11.00
CA TRP A 121 20.87 6.46 -11.89
C TRP A 121 20.05 6.89 -13.11
N LYS A 122 19.10 7.82 -12.97
CA LYS A 122 18.19 8.23 -14.07
C LYS A 122 18.94 8.90 -15.22
N THR A 123 18.75 8.34 -16.41
CA THR A 123 19.23 8.87 -17.70
C THR A 123 18.08 8.88 -18.71
N ASP A 124 18.33 9.28 -19.95
CA ASP A 124 17.33 9.22 -21.01
C ASP A 124 17.04 7.79 -21.51
N ARG A 125 17.89 6.81 -21.15
CA ARG A 125 17.77 5.41 -21.59
C ARG A 125 16.91 4.55 -20.66
N ASN A 126 16.75 4.94 -19.41
CA ASN A 126 16.02 4.17 -18.42
C ASN A 126 14.75 4.90 -17.97
N THR A 127 13.86 4.18 -17.27
CA THR A 127 12.54 4.70 -16.88
C THR A 127 12.40 4.74 -15.37
N PHE A 128 11.94 5.87 -14.83
CA PHE A 128 11.68 6.07 -13.42
C PHE A 128 10.22 6.47 -13.18
N VAL A 129 9.47 5.61 -12.52
CA VAL A 129 8.07 5.82 -12.17
C VAL A 129 7.88 5.79 -10.66
N VAL A 130 7.21 6.80 -10.14
CA VAL A 130 6.71 6.82 -8.77
C VAL A 130 5.24 6.42 -8.81
N LEU A 131 4.94 5.19 -8.37
CA LEU A 131 3.58 4.65 -8.31
C LEU A 131 2.74 5.35 -7.23
N PRO A 132 1.40 5.18 -7.22
CA PRO A 132 0.51 5.91 -6.32
C PRO A 132 0.92 5.89 -4.87
N GLN A 133 1.19 7.07 -4.33
CA GLN A 133 1.53 7.23 -2.92
C GLN A 133 1.14 8.59 -2.36
N ALA A 134 0.93 8.64 -1.05
CA ALA A 134 0.75 9.88 -0.33
C ALA A 134 2.09 10.62 -0.19
N LEU A 135 2.10 11.93 -0.47
CA LEU A 135 3.26 12.79 -0.55
C LEU A 135 3.08 14.04 0.32
N GLY A 136 4.17 14.48 0.93
CA GLY A 136 4.18 15.70 1.72
C GLY A 136 3.66 15.53 3.17
N PRO A 137 3.50 16.67 3.88
CA PRO A 137 3.94 17.99 3.47
C PRO A 137 5.44 18.05 3.28
N PHE A 138 5.95 19.14 2.66
CA PHE A 138 7.37 19.35 2.35
C PHE A 138 7.87 20.63 3.04
N LYS A 139 7.58 20.78 4.35
CA LYS A 139 7.92 21.96 5.15
C LYS A 139 9.28 21.86 5.82
N GLU A 140 9.79 20.64 6.07
CA GLU A 140 11.13 20.41 6.63
C GLU A 140 12.20 21.04 5.70
N PRO A 141 13.19 21.77 6.24
CA PRO A 141 14.24 22.39 5.45
C PRO A 141 14.90 21.42 4.47
N GLY A 142 14.95 21.79 3.20
CA GLY A 142 15.52 20.98 2.11
C GLY A 142 14.58 19.91 1.55
N MET A 143 13.42 19.66 2.14
CA MET A 143 12.47 18.63 1.68
C MET A 143 11.89 19.02 0.31
N ALA A 144 11.42 20.26 0.14
CA ALA A 144 10.86 20.76 -1.10
C ALA A 144 11.88 20.67 -2.25
N SER A 145 13.08 21.23 -2.08
CA SER A 145 14.12 21.20 -3.08
C SER A 145 14.62 19.79 -3.41
N ALA A 146 14.58 18.88 -2.46
CA ALA A 146 14.91 17.49 -2.69
C ALA A 146 13.84 16.80 -3.55
N PHE A 147 12.54 17.05 -3.31
CA PHE A 147 11.46 16.47 -4.11
C PHE A 147 11.36 17.12 -5.51
N GLU A 148 11.68 18.41 -5.65
CA GLU A 148 11.76 19.08 -6.96
C GLU A 148 12.79 18.42 -7.90
N LYS A 149 13.89 17.88 -7.37
CA LYS A 149 14.83 17.07 -8.18
C LYS A 149 14.19 15.80 -8.71
N VAL A 150 13.29 15.20 -7.93
CA VAL A 150 12.52 14.02 -8.35
C VAL A 150 11.51 14.40 -9.42
N LEU A 151 10.77 15.52 -9.23
CA LEU A 151 9.83 16.05 -10.22
C LEU A 151 10.47 16.28 -11.58
N GLY A 152 11.68 16.85 -11.61
CA GLY A 152 12.41 17.14 -12.86
C GLY A 152 13.03 15.91 -13.55
N LYS A 153 13.02 14.72 -12.92
CA LYS A 153 13.72 13.53 -13.43
C LYS A 153 12.84 12.29 -13.59
N ALA A 154 11.80 12.13 -12.78
CA ALA A 154 10.88 11.02 -12.94
C ALA A 154 10.07 11.17 -14.23
N ASP A 155 9.83 10.06 -14.92
CA ASP A 155 9.03 10.04 -16.14
C ASP A 155 7.52 10.10 -15.84
N LEU A 156 7.10 9.58 -14.67
CA LEU A 156 5.73 9.62 -14.19
C LEU A 156 5.72 9.60 -12.66
N ILE A 157 4.90 10.46 -12.07
CA ILE A 157 4.66 10.50 -10.61
C ILE A 157 3.15 10.41 -10.38
N CYS A 158 2.72 9.35 -9.70
CA CYS A 158 1.34 9.15 -9.32
C CYS A 158 1.14 9.56 -7.86
N VAL A 159 0.34 10.58 -7.65
CA VAL A 159 -0.06 11.07 -6.33
C VAL A 159 -1.37 10.39 -5.96
N ARG A 160 -1.48 9.85 -4.74
CA ARG A 160 -2.61 8.98 -4.38
C ARG A 160 -3.85 9.71 -3.92
N ASP A 161 -3.72 10.91 -3.37
CA ASP A 161 -4.81 11.66 -2.74
C ASP A 161 -4.72 13.15 -3.04
N LYS A 162 -5.84 13.86 -2.84
CA LYS A 162 -5.98 15.29 -3.16
C LYS A 162 -5.09 16.16 -2.27
N THR A 163 -4.97 15.83 -0.99
CA THR A 163 -4.10 16.56 -0.05
C THR A 163 -2.64 16.46 -0.48
N SER A 164 -2.18 15.27 -0.84
CA SER A 164 -0.84 15.07 -1.40
C SER A 164 -0.63 15.81 -2.73
N MET A 165 -1.66 15.86 -3.59
CA MET A 165 -1.62 16.64 -4.84
C MET A 165 -1.44 18.13 -4.56
N GLN A 166 -2.15 18.69 -3.57
CA GLN A 166 -1.97 20.09 -3.16
C GLN A 166 -0.54 20.37 -2.69
N HIS A 167 0.06 19.45 -1.90
CA HIS A 167 1.46 19.59 -1.48
C HIS A 167 2.42 19.61 -2.66
N VAL A 168 2.23 18.76 -3.66
CA VAL A 168 3.05 18.72 -4.87
C VAL A 168 2.82 19.98 -5.73
N GLN A 169 1.57 20.43 -5.86
CA GLN A 169 1.24 21.66 -6.59
C GLN A 169 1.86 22.92 -5.99
N GLY A 170 2.10 22.93 -4.68
CA GLY A 170 2.77 24.03 -3.98
C GLY A 170 4.26 24.15 -4.26
N LEU A 171 4.89 23.19 -4.94
CA LEU A 171 6.30 23.23 -5.30
C LEU A 171 6.53 24.07 -6.59
N ALA A 172 7.75 24.63 -6.73
CA ALA A 172 8.10 25.51 -7.85
C ALA A 172 8.35 24.76 -9.17
N ALA A 173 8.74 23.47 -9.11
CA ALA A 173 9.10 22.69 -10.30
C ALA A 173 7.92 22.41 -11.23
N ASP A 174 8.20 22.17 -12.51
CA ASP A 174 7.23 21.69 -13.49
C ASP A 174 6.66 20.33 -13.10
N LYS A 175 5.36 20.13 -13.35
CA LYS A 175 4.57 18.99 -12.91
C LYS A 175 3.83 18.29 -14.06
N HIS A 176 4.30 18.45 -15.30
CA HIS A 176 3.67 17.83 -16.48
C HIS A 176 3.58 16.31 -16.40
N ASN A 177 4.45 15.68 -15.60
CA ASN A 177 4.53 14.23 -15.36
C ASN A 177 3.76 13.78 -14.10
N VAL A 178 2.99 14.65 -13.43
CA VAL A 178 2.25 14.32 -12.21
C VAL A 178 0.80 13.96 -12.53
N ARG A 179 0.30 12.87 -11.92
CA ARG A 179 -1.07 12.39 -12.06
C ARG A 179 -1.67 12.07 -10.69
N LEU A 180 -2.96 12.36 -10.52
CA LEU A 180 -3.74 11.85 -9.39
C LEU A 180 -4.25 10.46 -9.77
N ARG A 181 -3.83 9.42 -9.02
CA ARG A 181 -4.18 8.02 -9.27
C ARG A 181 -4.40 7.29 -7.93
N PRO A 182 -5.45 6.48 -7.78
CA PRO A 182 -5.74 5.79 -6.52
C PRO A 182 -4.71 4.67 -6.23
N ASP A 183 -4.88 4.06 -5.06
CA ASP A 183 -4.11 2.89 -4.68
C ASP A 183 -4.40 1.71 -5.62
N PHE A 184 -3.40 1.27 -6.35
CA PHE A 184 -3.54 0.28 -7.43
C PHE A 184 -3.72 -1.17 -6.94
N THR A 185 -3.61 -1.42 -5.63
CA THR A 185 -3.95 -2.72 -5.05
C THR A 185 -5.46 -2.99 -5.11
N ASN A 186 -6.27 -2.00 -5.48
CA ASN A 186 -7.70 -2.14 -5.74
C ASN A 186 -8.02 -3.05 -6.94
N LEU A 187 -7.03 -3.32 -7.80
CA LEU A 187 -7.16 -4.24 -8.94
C LEU A 187 -6.98 -5.71 -8.58
N LEU A 188 -6.40 -6.02 -7.41
CA LEU A 188 -6.25 -7.40 -6.97
C LEU A 188 -7.58 -7.97 -6.46
N HIS A 189 -8.02 -9.08 -7.04
CA HIS A 189 -9.24 -9.81 -6.66
C HIS A 189 -8.94 -11.29 -6.38
N PRO A 190 -8.17 -11.61 -5.32
CA PRO A 190 -7.84 -12.99 -5.00
C PRO A 190 -9.07 -13.76 -4.52
N GLU A 191 -9.11 -15.05 -4.87
CA GLU A 191 -10.15 -15.95 -4.41
C GLU A 191 -9.90 -16.42 -2.97
N LEU A 192 -11.00 -16.62 -2.22
CA LEU A 192 -10.93 -17.17 -0.87
C LEU A 192 -10.63 -18.67 -0.95
N PRO A 193 -9.55 -19.17 -0.30
CA PRO A 193 -9.30 -20.60 -0.22
C PRO A 193 -10.45 -21.38 0.46
N GLU A 194 -10.78 -22.56 -0.07
CA GLU A 194 -11.90 -23.38 0.45
C GLU A 194 -11.79 -23.65 1.94
N ARG A 195 -10.59 -23.84 2.49
CA ARG A 195 -10.34 -24.02 3.94
C ARG A 195 -10.83 -22.87 4.82
N LEU A 196 -11.09 -21.69 4.22
CA LEU A 196 -11.57 -20.48 4.90
C LEU A 196 -13.01 -20.12 4.53
N ARG A 197 -13.73 -21.01 3.87
CA ARG A 197 -15.11 -20.74 3.41
C ARG A 197 -16.04 -20.27 4.53
N GLU A 198 -15.81 -20.74 5.73
CA GLU A 198 -16.60 -20.39 6.90
C GLU A 198 -16.51 -18.91 7.32
N VAL A 199 -15.45 -18.17 6.88
CA VAL A 199 -15.32 -16.74 7.20
C VAL A 199 -16.16 -15.85 6.30
N GLN A 200 -16.77 -16.42 5.26
CA GLN A 200 -17.61 -15.68 4.32
C GLN A 200 -18.79 -15.03 5.05
N GLY A 201 -18.98 -13.73 4.85
CA GLY A 201 -20.05 -12.97 5.50
C GLY A 201 -19.78 -12.62 6.98
N ALA A 202 -18.58 -12.88 7.49
CA ALA A 202 -18.19 -12.42 8.82
C ALA A 202 -18.05 -10.90 8.89
N VAL A 203 -18.17 -10.34 10.08
CA VAL A 203 -17.77 -8.96 10.38
C VAL A 203 -16.33 -8.99 10.89
N LEU A 204 -15.47 -8.14 10.36
CA LEU A 204 -14.04 -8.15 10.69
C LEU A 204 -13.63 -6.88 11.45
N LEU A 205 -12.94 -7.08 12.57
CA LEU A 205 -12.16 -6.05 13.23
C LEU A 205 -10.70 -6.21 12.81
N ILE A 206 -10.12 -5.15 12.23
CA ILE A 206 -8.74 -5.13 11.70
C ILE A 206 -7.93 -4.10 12.48
N PRO A 207 -7.40 -4.48 13.65
CA PRO A 207 -6.66 -3.56 14.51
C PRO A 207 -5.29 -3.21 13.93
N ASN A 208 -4.69 -2.13 14.46
CA ASN A 208 -3.38 -1.64 14.05
C ASN A 208 -2.59 -1.14 15.25
N GLU A 209 -1.44 -1.77 15.52
CA GLU A 209 -0.52 -1.36 16.59
C GLU A 209 -0.11 0.11 16.49
N LYS A 210 0.02 0.67 15.28
CA LYS A 210 0.37 2.08 15.10
C LYS A 210 -0.67 3.06 15.66
N MET A 211 -1.88 2.60 15.94
CA MET A 211 -2.92 3.41 16.58
C MET A 211 -2.61 3.70 18.06
N VAL A 212 -1.88 2.80 18.72
CA VAL A 212 -1.59 2.92 20.15
C VAL A 212 -0.30 3.70 20.44
N GLY A 213 0.72 3.59 19.58
CA GLY A 213 2.01 4.28 19.79
C GLY A 213 2.61 3.99 21.18
N GLN A 214 3.28 5.00 21.77
CA GLN A 214 3.81 4.96 23.14
C GLN A 214 2.91 5.72 24.15
N ASP A 215 1.83 6.33 23.69
CA ASP A 215 0.90 7.10 24.51
C ASP A 215 -0.18 6.19 25.12
N GLN A 216 -0.14 6.04 26.45
CA GLN A 216 -1.07 5.18 27.18
C GLN A 216 -2.54 5.68 27.09
N ALA A 217 -2.78 6.97 27.08
CA ALA A 217 -4.14 7.52 26.96
C ALA A 217 -4.74 7.19 25.59
N ARG A 218 -3.95 7.35 24.55
CA ARG A 218 -4.34 6.98 23.18
C ARG A 218 -4.58 5.47 23.06
N ARG A 219 -3.73 4.64 23.67
CA ARG A 219 -3.91 3.19 23.73
C ARG A 219 -5.24 2.83 24.39
N ASN A 220 -5.52 3.41 25.56
CA ASN A 220 -6.75 3.14 26.30
C ASN A 220 -8.01 3.54 25.49
N THR A 221 -7.99 4.71 24.87
CA THR A 221 -9.09 5.19 23.99
C THR A 221 -9.32 4.24 22.81
N TYR A 222 -8.24 3.79 22.17
CA TYR A 222 -8.35 2.88 21.03
C TYR A 222 -8.87 1.51 21.42
N LEU A 223 -8.39 0.93 22.53
CA LEU A 223 -8.91 -0.32 23.06
C LEU A 223 -10.38 -0.22 23.51
N ALA A 224 -10.76 0.92 24.12
CA ALA A 224 -12.17 1.19 24.45
C ALA A 224 -13.05 1.23 23.20
N PHE A 225 -12.58 1.86 22.12
CA PHE A 225 -13.28 1.84 20.83
C PHE A 225 -13.41 0.42 20.27
N LEU A 226 -12.34 -0.36 20.25
CA LEU A 226 -12.37 -1.74 19.74
C LEU A 226 -13.32 -2.64 20.57
N ARG A 227 -13.36 -2.46 21.89
CA ARG A 227 -14.32 -3.15 22.78
C ARG A 227 -15.76 -2.74 22.47
N CYS A 228 -16.02 -1.44 22.29
CA CYS A 228 -17.33 -0.93 21.87
C CYS A 228 -17.76 -1.56 20.53
N ALA A 229 -16.85 -1.61 19.57
CA ALA A 229 -17.10 -2.22 18.26
C ALA A 229 -17.38 -3.73 18.39
N ALA A 230 -16.58 -4.45 19.19
CA ALA A 230 -16.78 -5.89 19.44
C ALA A 230 -18.14 -6.18 20.08
N ALA A 231 -18.51 -5.41 21.11
CA ALA A 231 -19.79 -5.59 21.78
C ALA A 231 -20.98 -5.31 20.85
N GLN A 232 -20.95 -4.19 20.12
CA GLN A 232 -22.05 -3.79 19.26
C GLN A 232 -22.20 -4.69 18.03
N LEU A 233 -21.09 -5.07 17.39
CA LEU A 233 -21.10 -5.90 16.19
C LEU A 233 -21.36 -7.38 16.54
N GLY A 234 -20.87 -7.86 17.68
CA GLY A 234 -21.17 -9.19 18.19
C GLY A 234 -22.67 -9.40 18.50
N ALA A 235 -23.36 -8.35 18.96
CA ALA A 235 -24.80 -8.40 19.22
C ALA A 235 -25.66 -8.59 17.95
N THR A 236 -25.09 -8.48 16.75
CA THR A 236 -25.81 -8.67 15.49
C THR A 236 -26.11 -10.13 15.14
N GLY A 237 -25.59 -11.08 15.91
CA GLY A 237 -25.70 -12.53 15.64
C GLY A 237 -24.85 -13.03 14.47
N ARG A 238 -24.04 -12.16 13.84
CA ARG A 238 -23.09 -12.55 12.80
C ARG A 238 -21.77 -13.02 13.40
N ARG A 239 -21.08 -13.91 12.69
CA ARG A 239 -19.70 -14.26 13.05
C ARG A 239 -18.85 -12.99 13.08
N LEU A 240 -18.19 -12.75 14.21
CA LEU A 240 -17.24 -11.67 14.41
C LEU A 240 -15.85 -12.25 14.54
N ALA A 241 -14.87 -11.69 13.83
CA ALA A 241 -13.48 -12.13 13.88
C ALA A 241 -12.51 -10.94 13.94
N LEU A 242 -11.38 -11.15 14.61
CA LEU A 242 -10.22 -10.27 14.60
C LEU A 242 -9.29 -10.71 13.48
N LEU A 243 -8.96 -9.83 12.56
CA LEU A 243 -8.02 -10.13 11.47
C LEU A 243 -6.68 -9.46 11.74
N VAL A 244 -5.65 -10.27 11.97
CA VAL A 244 -4.25 -9.80 12.05
C VAL A 244 -3.76 -9.45 10.66
N HIS A 245 -3.69 -8.15 10.39
CA HIS A 245 -3.27 -7.68 9.07
C HIS A 245 -1.74 -7.61 8.94
N GLU A 246 -1.01 -7.25 10.00
CA GLU A 246 0.43 -7.05 9.93
C GLU A 246 1.16 -7.43 11.23
N GLY A 247 1.97 -8.48 11.16
CA GLY A 247 3.00 -8.79 12.16
C GLY A 247 2.55 -8.99 13.61
N ASP A 248 3.55 -9.11 14.46
CA ASP A 248 3.36 -9.44 15.88
C ASP A 248 2.67 -8.34 16.71
N GLY A 249 2.80 -7.09 16.29
CA GLY A 249 2.15 -5.97 16.96
C GLY A 249 0.62 -6.05 16.91
N ASP A 250 0.06 -6.30 15.73
CA ASP A 250 -1.38 -6.49 15.58
C ASP A 250 -1.86 -7.75 16.28
N ARG A 251 -1.05 -8.82 16.26
CA ARG A 251 -1.36 -10.07 16.97
C ARG A 251 -1.43 -9.84 18.48
N ARG A 252 -0.43 -9.16 19.08
CA ARG A 252 -0.46 -8.81 20.51
C ARG A 252 -1.69 -7.97 20.86
N LEU A 253 -2.03 -7.00 20.01
CA LEU A 253 -3.21 -6.15 20.21
C LEU A 253 -4.52 -6.97 20.15
N ALA A 254 -4.62 -7.95 19.25
CA ALA A 254 -5.77 -8.84 19.17
C ALA A 254 -5.90 -9.72 20.43
N VAL A 255 -4.80 -10.26 20.93
CA VAL A 255 -4.77 -11.04 22.19
C VAL A 255 -5.18 -10.16 23.37
N GLU A 256 -4.65 -8.96 23.48
CA GLU A 256 -4.99 -8.01 24.54
C GLU A 256 -6.48 -7.63 24.51
N LEU A 257 -7.02 -7.34 23.31
CA LEU A 257 -8.45 -7.06 23.17
C LEU A 257 -9.29 -8.25 23.64
N ASN A 258 -8.94 -9.47 23.21
CA ASN A 258 -9.67 -10.67 23.61
C ASN A 258 -9.66 -10.91 25.14
N ALA A 259 -8.57 -10.59 25.81
CA ALA A 259 -8.49 -10.68 27.28
C ALA A 259 -9.42 -9.69 28.01
N MET A 260 -9.90 -8.66 27.30
CA MET A 260 -10.82 -7.65 27.85
C MET A 260 -12.30 -7.90 27.48
N LEU A 261 -12.58 -8.93 26.69
CA LEU A 261 -13.94 -9.26 26.24
C LEU A 261 -14.56 -10.35 27.13
N PRO A 262 -15.89 -10.33 27.36
CA PRO A 262 -16.60 -11.38 28.09
C PRO A 262 -16.46 -12.75 27.43
N GLN A 263 -16.40 -12.79 26.10
CA GLN A 263 -16.15 -13.98 25.30
C GLN A 263 -15.10 -13.67 24.26
N PRO A 264 -14.07 -14.52 24.10
CA PRO A 264 -13.05 -14.31 23.08
C PRO A 264 -13.64 -14.36 21.68
N ILE A 265 -13.12 -13.49 20.81
CA ILE A 265 -13.42 -13.47 19.37
C ILE A 265 -12.35 -14.29 18.65
N GLU A 266 -12.75 -15.03 17.62
CA GLU A 266 -11.81 -15.74 16.76
C GLU A 266 -10.75 -14.80 16.20
N VAL A 267 -9.48 -15.25 16.15
CA VAL A 267 -8.36 -14.51 15.57
C VAL A 267 -7.94 -15.19 14.28
N LEU A 268 -8.10 -14.50 13.18
CA LEU A 268 -7.63 -14.91 11.85
C LEU A 268 -6.24 -14.30 11.60
N ASP A 269 -5.26 -15.15 11.36
CA ASP A 269 -3.87 -14.73 11.10
C ASP A 269 -3.27 -15.51 9.94
N GLU A 270 -3.42 -14.97 8.76
CA GLU A 270 -2.98 -15.58 7.52
C GLU A 270 -1.66 -14.97 7.04
N PRO A 271 -0.64 -15.78 6.75
CA PRO A 271 0.66 -15.29 6.32
C PRO A 271 0.63 -14.65 4.92
N SER A 272 -0.27 -15.12 4.04
CA SER A 272 -0.39 -14.62 2.67
C SER A 272 -1.14 -13.29 2.61
N PRO A 273 -0.59 -12.23 1.98
CA PRO A 273 -1.28 -10.97 1.78
C PRO A 273 -2.52 -11.14 0.88
N LEU A 274 -2.45 -12.01 -0.13
CA LEU A 274 -3.58 -12.28 -1.03
C LEU A 274 -4.72 -12.97 -0.28
N VAL A 275 -4.42 -13.97 0.55
CA VAL A 275 -5.45 -14.64 1.38
C VAL A 275 -6.05 -13.66 2.38
N THR A 276 -5.24 -12.82 3.04
CA THR A 276 -5.73 -11.76 3.93
C THR A 276 -6.70 -10.82 3.18
N LYS A 277 -6.35 -10.41 1.94
CA LYS A 277 -7.22 -9.58 1.09
C LYS A 277 -8.50 -10.32 0.68
N ALA A 278 -8.42 -11.60 0.36
CA ALA A 278 -9.60 -12.43 0.02
C ALA A 278 -10.58 -12.53 1.19
N ILE A 279 -10.10 -12.78 2.41
CA ILE A 279 -10.92 -12.79 3.64
C ILE A 279 -11.67 -11.46 3.78
N ILE A 280 -10.96 -10.34 3.60
CA ILE A 280 -11.57 -9.00 3.69
C ILE A 280 -12.62 -8.81 2.59
N GLY A 281 -12.34 -9.28 1.37
CA GLY A 281 -13.21 -9.11 0.20
C GLY A 281 -14.55 -9.85 0.30
N VAL A 282 -14.64 -10.90 1.12
CA VAL A 282 -15.88 -11.67 1.32
C VAL A 282 -16.58 -11.34 2.64
N ALA A 283 -16.10 -10.36 3.39
CA ALA A 283 -16.69 -9.95 4.65
C ALA A 283 -18.07 -9.28 4.45
N HIS A 284 -18.91 -9.34 5.47
CA HIS A 284 -20.15 -8.59 5.50
C HIS A 284 -19.92 -7.08 5.72
N ALA A 285 -19.03 -6.77 6.66
CA ALA A 285 -18.59 -5.41 7.00
C ALA A 285 -17.22 -5.46 7.68
N THR A 286 -16.49 -4.34 7.68
CA THR A 286 -15.22 -4.25 8.40
C THR A 286 -15.11 -2.99 9.26
N VAL A 287 -14.33 -3.07 10.34
CA VAL A 287 -13.80 -1.92 11.08
C VAL A 287 -12.29 -1.99 10.94
N SER A 288 -11.71 -1.10 10.14
CA SER A 288 -10.31 -1.20 9.78
C SER A 288 -9.50 0.01 10.25
N SER A 289 -8.43 -0.27 10.98
CA SER A 289 -7.36 0.69 11.30
C SER A 289 -6.11 0.47 10.44
N ARG A 290 -6.13 -0.50 9.51
CA ARG A 290 -5.09 -0.76 8.53
C ARG A 290 -5.50 -0.21 7.17
N PHE A 291 -4.62 0.62 6.58
CA PHE A 291 -4.93 1.31 5.31
C PHE A 291 -5.21 0.30 4.17
N HIS A 292 -4.34 -0.69 3.95
CA HIS A 292 -4.59 -1.70 2.92
C HIS A 292 -5.71 -2.68 3.29
N GLY A 293 -6.03 -2.83 4.57
CA GLY A 293 -7.24 -3.51 5.02
C GLY A 293 -8.49 -2.75 4.57
N LEU A 294 -8.50 -1.43 4.75
CA LEU A 294 -9.58 -0.55 4.28
C LEU A 294 -9.71 -0.56 2.75
N ILE A 295 -8.60 -0.36 2.02
CA ILE A 295 -8.59 -0.43 0.55
C ILE A 295 -9.11 -1.78 0.06
N SER A 296 -8.71 -2.89 0.70
CA SER A 296 -9.16 -4.24 0.31
C SER A 296 -10.66 -4.41 0.45
N ALA A 297 -11.26 -3.86 1.52
CA ALA A 297 -12.68 -3.91 1.76
C ALA A 297 -13.45 -3.03 0.75
N LEU A 298 -13.06 -1.76 0.61
CA LEU A 298 -13.73 -0.81 -0.28
C LEU A 298 -13.66 -1.25 -1.74
N ALA A 299 -12.51 -1.77 -2.19
CA ALA A 299 -12.33 -2.29 -3.55
C ALA A 299 -13.24 -3.50 -3.87
N ALA A 300 -13.61 -4.28 -2.84
CA ALA A 300 -14.54 -5.40 -2.92
C ALA A 300 -16.00 -4.98 -2.62
N ALA A 301 -16.29 -3.68 -2.55
CA ALA A 301 -17.58 -3.13 -2.16
C ALA A 301 -18.10 -3.64 -0.78
N VAL A 302 -17.19 -3.90 0.15
CA VAL A 302 -17.51 -4.25 1.53
C VAL A 302 -17.60 -2.97 2.35
N PRO A 303 -18.76 -2.65 2.96
CA PRO A 303 -18.92 -1.49 3.82
C PRO A 303 -17.94 -1.50 4.98
N SER A 304 -17.30 -0.36 5.24
CA SER A 304 -16.18 -0.30 6.16
C SER A 304 -16.19 0.97 6.99
N VAL A 305 -15.97 0.82 8.29
CA VAL A 305 -15.58 1.95 9.15
C VAL A 305 -14.06 2.10 9.08
N ALA A 306 -13.60 3.32 8.78
CA ALA A 306 -12.22 3.68 8.87
C ALA A 306 -11.89 4.27 10.24
N CYS A 307 -10.86 3.76 10.90
CA CYS A 307 -10.31 4.30 12.13
C CYS A 307 -8.80 4.48 11.96
N GLY A 308 -8.38 5.63 11.43
CA GLY A 308 -7.00 5.88 11.05
C GLY A 308 -6.41 7.11 11.71
N TRP A 309 -5.07 7.20 11.70
CA TRP A 309 -4.29 8.24 12.35
C TRP A 309 -3.77 9.34 11.41
N THR A 310 -4.06 9.23 10.10
CA THR A 310 -3.60 10.18 9.07
C THR A 310 -4.74 10.55 8.12
N HIS A 311 -4.59 11.70 7.45
CA HIS A 311 -5.56 12.23 6.46
C HIS A 311 -5.91 11.22 5.35
N LYS A 312 -5.00 10.33 4.97
CA LYS A 312 -5.21 9.36 3.88
C LYS A 312 -6.43 8.45 4.06
N TYR A 313 -6.85 8.20 5.32
CA TYR A 313 -8.07 7.42 5.58
C TYR A 313 -9.33 8.22 5.21
N GLN A 314 -9.35 9.50 5.56
CA GLN A 314 -10.45 10.39 5.18
C GLN A 314 -10.54 10.58 3.67
N GLU A 315 -9.39 10.76 3.01
CA GLU A 315 -9.31 10.90 1.55
C GLU A 315 -9.89 9.66 0.83
N VAL A 316 -9.44 8.46 1.20
CA VAL A 316 -9.97 7.25 0.57
C VAL A 316 -11.45 7.02 0.89
N MET A 317 -11.91 7.33 2.11
CA MET A 317 -13.33 7.24 2.44
C MET A 317 -14.18 8.23 1.63
N ALA A 318 -13.65 9.42 1.35
CA ALA A 318 -14.29 10.40 0.47
C ALA A 318 -14.34 9.92 -0.99
N ASP A 319 -13.25 9.33 -1.51
CA ASP A 319 -13.18 8.80 -2.86
C ASP A 319 -14.18 7.65 -3.12
N TYR A 320 -14.53 6.91 -2.07
CA TYR A 320 -15.55 5.86 -2.12
C TYR A 320 -16.94 6.31 -1.63
N GLY A 321 -17.15 7.62 -1.38
CA GLY A 321 -18.44 8.18 -0.90
C GLY A 321 -18.82 7.78 0.52
N CYS A 322 -17.88 7.29 1.32
CA CYS A 322 -18.11 6.69 2.65
C CYS A 322 -17.57 7.54 3.81
N ILE A 323 -17.31 8.83 3.60
CA ILE A 323 -16.71 9.71 4.63
C ILE A 323 -17.48 9.71 5.97
N HIS A 324 -18.79 9.50 5.93
CA HIS A 324 -19.67 9.40 7.10
C HIS A 324 -19.41 8.15 7.96
N LEU A 325 -18.61 7.20 7.47
CA LEU A 325 -18.14 6.02 8.20
C LEU A 325 -16.67 6.16 8.67
N ASN A 326 -16.09 7.37 8.59
CA ASN A 326 -14.79 7.64 9.19
C ASN A 326 -14.95 8.02 10.66
N ILE A 327 -14.20 7.34 11.56
CA ILE A 327 -14.26 7.61 13.01
C ILE A 327 -13.07 8.47 13.44
N ASP A 328 -13.40 9.53 14.19
CA ASP A 328 -12.47 10.22 15.06
C ASP A 328 -12.54 9.59 16.47
N LEU A 329 -11.43 9.02 16.93
CA LEU A 329 -11.34 8.40 18.26
C LEU A 329 -11.60 9.37 19.42
N ALA A 330 -11.32 10.65 19.22
CA ALA A 330 -11.59 11.66 20.25
C ALA A 330 -13.09 11.92 20.47
N ASN A 331 -13.91 11.67 19.45
CA ASN A 331 -15.37 11.82 19.53
C ASN A 331 -16.06 10.50 19.92
N GLN A 332 -16.00 10.14 21.19
CA GLN A 332 -16.58 8.88 21.70
C GLN A 332 -18.09 8.78 21.45
N ALA A 333 -18.83 9.90 21.50
CA ALA A 333 -20.27 9.93 21.24
C ALA A 333 -20.64 9.48 19.82
N ALA A 334 -19.73 9.60 18.87
CA ALA A 334 -19.93 9.18 17.48
C ALA A 334 -19.70 7.69 17.23
N TRP A 335 -19.08 6.93 18.15
CA TRP A 335 -18.68 5.54 17.91
C TRP A 335 -19.88 4.63 17.63
N GLN A 336 -20.80 4.56 18.56
CA GLN A 336 -22.00 3.70 18.41
C GLN A 336 -22.86 4.09 17.20
N PRO A 337 -23.21 5.38 16.98
CA PRO A 337 -23.98 5.75 15.80
C PRO A 337 -23.27 5.39 14.49
N THR A 338 -21.95 5.50 14.42
CA THR A 338 -21.20 5.16 13.20
C THR A 338 -21.17 3.64 12.96
N LEU A 339 -21.04 2.83 14.01
CA LEU A 339 -21.12 1.36 13.90
C LEU A 339 -22.53 0.91 13.50
N GLN A 340 -23.59 1.58 13.98
CA GLN A 340 -24.97 1.32 13.53
C GLN A 340 -25.14 1.65 12.05
N ARG A 341 -24.61 2.79 11.59
CA ARG A 341 -24.61 3.16 10.16
C ARG A 341 -23.85 2.15 9.31
N LEU A 342 -22.71 1.60 9.80
CA LEU A 342 -21.99 0.53 9.11
C LEU A 342 -22.89 -0.67 8.86
N MET A 343 -23.58 -1.16 9.89
CA MET A 343 -24.43 -2.35 9.79
C MET A 343 -25.66 -2.07 8.90
N ALA A 344 -26.23 -0.88 8.98
CA ALA A 344 -27.30 -0.47 8.08
C ALA A 344 -26.83 -0.44 6.62
N ALA A 345 -25.66 0.15 6.33
CA ALA A 345 -25.07 0.16 5.00
C ALA A 345 -24.77 -1.25 4.47
N ALA A 346 -24.31 -2.16 5.34
CA ALA A 346 -24.03 -3.54 4.96
C ALA A 346 -25.29 -4.36 4.64
N GLN A 347 -26.43 -4.00 5.18
CA GLN A 347 -27.74 -4.64 4.92
C GLN A 347 -28.49 -3.98 3.76
N HIS A 348 -28.21 -2.71 3.45
CA HIS A 348 -28.96 -1.93 2.49
C HIS A 348 -28.40 -2.12 1.08
N ALA A 349 -29.20 -2.71 0.18
CA ALA A 349 -28.77 -3.03 -1.19
C ALA A 349 -28.30 -1.81 -1.98
N GLU A 350 -28.95 -0.65 -1.81
CA GLU A 350 -28.59 0.59 -2.50
C GLU A 350 -27.22 1.12 -2.04
N ALA A 351 -26.93 1.13 -0.74
CA ALA A 351 -25.63 1.54 -0.21
C ALA A 351 -24.50 0.66 -0.77
N ARG A 352 -24.74 -0.65 -0.87
CA ARG A 352 -23.78 -1.58 -1.48
C ARG A 352 -23.59 -1.34 -2.97
N ARG A 353 -24.66 -1.02 -3.72
CA ARG A 353 -24.56 -0.66 -5.15
C ARG A 353 -23.77 0.63 -5.35
N GLN A 354 -24.01 1.66 -4.54
CA GLN A 354 -23.26 2.92 -4.59
C GLN A 354 -21.76 2.69 -4.32
N LEU A 355 -21.43 1.88 -3.30
CA LEU A 355 -20.05 1.53 -3.00
C LEU A 355 -19.40 0.71 -4.13
N ALA A 356 -20.14 -0.21 -4.75
CA ALA A 356 -19.67 -0.99 -5.89
C ALA A 356 -19.40 -0.10 -7.12
N SER A 357 -20.24 0.90 -7.37
CA SER A 357 -20.02 1.91 -8.42
C SER A 357 -18.75 2.72 -8.17
N ALA A 358 -18.57 3.24 -6.94
CA ALA A 358 -17.36 3.97 -6.57
C ALA A 358 -16.11 3.08 -6.70
N ALA A 359 -16.20 1.80 -6.29
CA ALA A 359 -15.11 0.84 -6.47
C ALA A 359 -14.76 0.62 -7.95
N ALA A 360 -15.75 0.57 -8.84
CA ALA A 360 -15.54 0.45 -10.28
C ALA A 360 -14.82 1.70 -10.84
N ASP A 361 -15.21 2.90 -10.40
CA ASP A 361 -14.58 4.15 -10.82
C ASP A 361 -13.10 4.18 -10.39
N GLN A 362 -12.80 3.80 -9.15
CA GLN A 362 -11.43 3.73 -8.64
C GLN A 362 -10.60 2.69 -9.39
N ARG A 363 -11.18 1.53 -9.75
CA ARG A 363 -10.50 0.54 -10.60
C ARG A 363 -10.18 1.11 -11.99
N SER A 364 -11.14 1.80 -12.61
CA SER A 364 -10.92 2.45 -13.93
C SER A 364 -9.75 3.43 -13.91
N LEU A 365 -9.61 4.22 -12.84
CA LEU A 365 -8.48 5.12 -12.66
C LEU A 365 -7.14 4.39 -12.49
N SER A 366 -7.13 3.23 -11.79
CA SER A 366 -5.94 2.39 -11.67
C SER A 366 -5.58 1.71 -13.00
N GLU A 367 -6.57 1.26 -13.78
CA GLU A 367 -6.34 0.75 -15.14
C GLU A 367 -5.73 1.82 -16.04
N ALA A 368 -6.27 3.04 -16.02
CA ALA A 368 -5.72 4.17 -16.77
C ALA A 368 -4.27 4.48 -16.38
N MET A 369 -3.94 4.38 -15.09
CA MET A 369 -2.55 4.51 -14.63
C MET A 369 -1.64 3.44 -15.26
N TRP A 370 -2.04 2.17 -15.20
CA TRP A 370 -1.23 1.09 -15.77
C TRP A 370 -1.10 1.21 -17.30
N ALA A 371 -2.17 1.62 -17.98
CA ALA A 371 -2.11 1.90 -19.43
C ALA A 371 -1.07 2.98 -19.75
N GLU A 372 -1.00 4.06 -18.94
CA GLU A 372 0.01 5.13 -19.07
C GLU A 372 1.43 4.60 -18.78
N VAL A 373 1.61 3.78 -17.74
CA VAL A 373 2.89 3.15 -17.41
C VAL A 373 3.36 2.25 -18.56
N PHE A 374 2.53 1.35 -19.07
CA PHE A 374 2.92 0.45 -20.14
C PHE A 374 3.12 1.17 -21.49
N ALA A 375 2.36 2.23 -21.78
CA ALA A 375 2.61 3.09 -22.94
C ALA A 375 3.98 3.79 -22.84
N LEU A 376 4.34 4.25 -21.65
CA LEU A 376 5.66 4.83 -21.37
C LEU A 376 6.77 3.79 -21.59
N LEU A 377 6.62 2.58 -21.04
CA LEU A 377 7.60 1.50 -21.16
C LEU A 377 7.77 1.06 -22.63
N ARG A 378 6.70 0.85 -23.39
CA ARG A 378 6.78 0.51 -24.82
C ARG A 378 7.49 1.59 -25.63
N ARG A 379 7.27 2.86 -25.33
CA ARG A 379 7.94 3.97 -26.02
C ARG A 379 9.44 4.05 -25.68
N ARG A 380 9.81 3.78 -24.43
CA ARG A 380 11.20 3.87 -23.94
C ARG A 380 12.03 2.62 -24.22
N HIS A 381 11.40 1.47 -24.28
CA HIS A 381 12.02 0.14 -24.42
C HIS A 381 11.33 -0.68 -25.53
N PRO A 382 11.33 -0.19 -26.78
CA PRO A 382 10.60 -0.83 -27.87
C PRO A 382 11.09 -2.26 -28.18
N GLU A 383 12.33 -2.59 -27.81
CA GLU A 383 12.93 -3.91 -28.00
C GLU A 383 12.41 -4.95 -26.98
N ALA A 384 11.72 -4.53 -25.94
CA ALA A 384 11.16 -5.40 -24.89
C ALA A 384 9.64 -5.57 -25.00
N ALA A 385 9.00 -4.89 -25.95
CA ALA A 385 7.56 -4.89 -26.18
C ALA A 385 7.08 -6.07 -27.00
#